data_8220a90c7ecfaa14e65c3a9d91eee003
#
_entry.id   8220a90c7ecfaa14e65c3a9d91eee003
#
_cell.length_a   1.000
_cell.length_b   1.000
_cell.length_c   1.000
_cell.angle_alpha   90.00
_cell.angle_beta   90.00
_cell.angle_gamma   90.00
#
_symmetry.space_group_name_H-M   'P 1'
#
loop_
_entity.id
_entity.type
_entity.pdbx_description
1 polymer ?
#
loop_
_entity_poly.entity_id
_entity_poly.type
_entity_poly.pdbx_seq_one_letter_code
_entity_poly.pdbx_strand_id
1 'polypeptide(L)'
;MHQTSHKIALSLLLAMSTMPAFAEEDTTSPTTGKLTGNFAVVNKYIYRGGVENDDVALQAGLDYAFQNGFSVGYWGSTLDYDPSDENKDHGFEHDFYVAYGQDINPDWSYKVQGTAYYYQDGGTVYSEDGDKRKTTAFDVLGELAYKDLTLAASVMLADASFANAGDVYLSAAYSYALPQNFMLNTSAGASIYNSSRDDSIIETKNDVVFSEARMGVSKEIANTGATASLDYVVGGKDRVGEDFDDQVVFGLNFSF
;
A
#
# COMPACT_ATOMS: atom_id res chain seq x y z
N MET A 1 -38.37 2.45 -9.35
CA MET A 1 -37.17 3.18 -9.77
C MET A 1 -36.08 2.78 -8.77
N HIS A 2 -35.33 1.72 -9.07
CA HIS A 2 -34.18 1.30 -8.29
C HIS A 2 -32.96 2.08 -8.79
N GLN A 3 -32.40 2.92 -7.96
CA GLN A 3 -31.09 3.50 -8.19
C GLN A 3 -30.04 2.43 -7.87
N THR A 4 -29.42 1.89 -8.91
CA THR A 4 -28.20 1.09 -8.82
C THR A 4 -27.05 2.02 -8.39
N SER A 5 -26.68 1.93 -7.13
CA SER A 5 -25.46 2.58 -6.63
C SER A 5 -24.25 1.84 -7.18
N HIS A 6 -23.59 2.42 -8.17
CA HIS A 6 -22.27 1.96 -8.61
C HIS A 6 -21.27 2.30 -7.49
N LYS A 7 -20.90 1.30 -6.70
CA LYS A 7 -19.78 1.39 -5.75
C LYS A 7 -18.49 1.31 -6.55
N ILE A 8 -17.94 2.46 -6.90
CA ILE A 8 -16.58 2.56 -7.44
C ILE A 8 -15.67 2.64 -6.21
N ALA A 9 -15.06 1.52 -5.85
CA ALA A 9 -13.96 1.50 -4.88
C ALA A 9 -12.73 2.13 -5.54
N LEU A 10 -12.51 3.40 -5.27
CA LEU A 10 -11.34 4.13 -5.74
C LEU A 10 -10.19 3.87 -4.78
N SER A 11 -9.15 3.26 -5.28
CA SER A 11 -7.92 2.97 -4.54
C SER A 11 -7.19 4.24 -4.16
N LEU A 12 -7.10 4.52 -2.86
CA LEU A 12 -6.04 5.38 -2.34
C LEU A 12 -4.69 4.74 -2.70
N LEU A 13 -3.75 5.58 -3.12
CA LEU A 13 -2.32 5.23 -3.21
C LEU A 13 -1.70 5.09 -1.80
N LEU A 14 -2.20 4.17 -1.03
CA LEU A 14 -1.41 3.38 -0.11
C LEU A 14 -1.05 2.12 -0.89
N ALA A 15 0.06 1.48 -0.63
CA ALA A 15 0.34 0.10 -1.06
C ALA A 15 -0.66 -0.87 -0.38
N MET A 16 -1.95 -0.56 -0.47
CA MET A 16 -3.07 -1.39 -0.10
C MET A 16 -3.66 -1.89 -1.40
N SER A 17 -3.38 -3.15 -1.72
CA SER A 17 -4.07 -3.84 -2.79
C SER A 17 -5.57 -3.66 -2.59
N THR A 18 -6.19 -2.91 -3.49
CA THR A 18 -7.65 -2.77 -3.49
C THR A 18 -8.24 -4.11 -3.81
N MET A 19 -9.16 -4.58 -2.96
CA MET A 19 -10.01 -5.70 -3.38
C MET A 19 -10.77 -5.26 -4.63
N PRO A 20 -10.76 -6.05 -5.71
CA PRO A 20 -11.70 -5.82 -6.79
C PRO A 20 -13.09 -5.88 -6.17
N ALA A 21 -13.87 -4.79 -6.29
CA ALA A 21 -15.29 -4.85 -5.96
C ALA A 21 -15.89 -5.99 -6.78
N PHE A 22 -16.43 -6.99 -6.11
CA PHE A 22 -17.11 -8.09 -6.78
C PHE A 22 -18.28 -7.47 -7.56
N ALA A 23 -18.09 -7.32 -8.88
CA ALA A 23 -19.16 -6.85 -9.76
C ALA A 23 -20.24 -7.92 -9.81
N GLU A 24 -21.48 -7.48 -9.81
CA GLU A 24 -22.68 -8.28 -9.97
C GLU A 24 -22.53 -9.28 -11.14
N GLU A 25 -22.87 -10.53 -10.87
CA GLU A 25 -22.74 -11.71 -11.72
C GLU A 25 -23.45 -11.52 -13.06
N ASP A 26 -22.69 -11.37 -14.14
CA ASP A 26 -23.21 -11.62 -15.49
C ASP A 26 -23.25 -13.14 -15.70
N THR A 27 -24.46 -13.72 -15.65
CA THR A 27 -24.74 -15.15 -15.56
C THR A 27 -24.38 -15.97 -16.82
N THR A 28 -23.49 -15.49 -17.68
CA THR A 28 -23.14 -16.13 -18.95
C THR A 28 -21.68 -16.45 -19.20
N SER A 29 -20.77 -16.25 -18.22
CA SER A 29 -19.35 -16.60 -18.38
C SER A 29 -18.92 -17.79 -17.55
N PRO A 30 -18.13 -18.74 -18.11
CA PRO A 30 -17.69 -19.91 -17.38
C PRO A 30 -16.62 -19.55 -16.34
N THR A 31 -16.79 -20.04 -15.12
CA THR A 31 -15.83 -20.42 -14.04
C THR A 31 -14.40 -19.88 -14.06
N THR A 32 -14.09 -18.75 -14.66
CA THR A 32 -12.75 -18.12 -14.67
C THR A 32 -12.74 -16.89 -13.77
N GLY A 33 -11.68 -16.73 -12.97
CA GLY A 33 -11.47 -15.54 -12.13
C GLY A 33 -11.38 -14.26 -12.98
N LYS A 34 -11.25 -13.12 -12.30
CA LYS A 34 -11.14 -11.80 -12.91
C LYS A 34 -9.69 -11.31 -12.85
N LEU A 35 -9.13 -10.93 -14.00
CA LEU A 35 -7.87 -10.21 -14.10
C LEU A 35 -8.16 -8.70 -14.12
N THR A 36 -7.46 -7.96 -13.28
CA THR A 36 -7.43 -6.50 -13.27
C THR A 36 -6.00 -6.00 -13.23
N GLY A 37 -5.79 -4.77 -13.65
CA GLY A 37 -4.48 -4.17 -13.60
C GLY A 37 -4.56 -2.67 -13.44
N ASN A 38 -3.43 -2.08 -13.06
CA ASN A 38 -3.28 -0.64 -12.96
C ASN A 38 -1.89 -0.21 -13.41
N PHE A 39 -1.79 1.06 -13.79
CA PHE A 39 -0.55 1.77 -14.05
C PHE A 39 -0.71 3.20 -13.51
N ALA A 40 0.24 3.65 -12.71
CA ALA A 40 0.21 5.00 -12.15
C ALA A 40 1.53 5.75 -12.41
N VAL A 41 1.39 7.06 -12.50
CA VAL A 41 2.50 8.02 -12.47
C VAL A 41 2.24 8.93 -11.30
N VAL A 42 3.18 9.00 -10.36
CA VAL A 42 3.10 9.88 -9.19
C VAL A 42 4.36 10.75 -9.12
N ASN A 43 4.24 11.96 -8.59
CA ASN A 43 5.41 12.83 -8.43
C ASN A 43 6.32 12.41 -7.27
N LYS A 44 5.81 11.57 -6.34
CA LYS A 44 6.54 10.99 -5.20
C LYS A 44 5.90 9.68 -4.79
N TYR A 45 6.70 8.73 -4.33
CA TYR A 45 6.21 7.52 -3.68
C TYR A 45 6.41 7.62 -2.17
N ILE A 46 5.30 7.60 -1.41
CA ILE A 46 5.30 7.66 0.06
C ILE A 46 4.80 6.35 0.62
N TYR A 47 5.57 5.73 1.51
CA TYR A 47 5.22 4.50 2.21
C TYR A 47 5.30 4.70 3.73
N ARG A 48 4.16 4.59 4.43
CA ARG A 48 4.04 4.71 5.89
C ARG A 48 4.68 5.99 6.47
N GLY A 49 4.57 7.10 5.71
CA GLY A 49 5.13 8.41 6.06
C GLY A 49 6.52 8.69 5.49
N GLY A 50 7.31 7.65 5.21
CA GLY A 50 8.63 7.78 4.56
C GLY A 50 8.53 7.99 3.05
N VAL A 51 9.48 8.72 2.49
CA VAL A 51 9.62 8.92 1.03
C VAL A 51 10.46 7.77 0.47
N GLU A 52 9.84 6.93 -0.37
CA GLU A 52 10.50 5.82 -1.07
C GLU A 52 11.00 6.23 -2.46
N ASN A 53 10.46 7.31 -3.01
CA ASN A 53 10.96 7.92 -4.24
C ASN A 53 10.58 9.40 -4.23
N ASP A 54 11.57 10.28 -4.20
CA ASP A 54 11.38 11.74 -4.19
C ASP A 54 11.20 12.32 -5.59
N ASP A 55 11.50 11.53 -6.62
CA ASP A 55 11.28 11.82 -8.03
C ASP A 55 9.96 11.21 -8.54
N VAL A 56 9.70 11.38 -9.83
CA VAL A 56 8.53 10.79 -10.49
C VAL A 56 8.62 9.27 -10.45
N ALA A 57 7.71 8.63 -9.72
CA ALA A 57 7.62 7.18 -9.67
C ALA A 57 6.61 6.64 -10.69
N LEU A 58 7.00 5.56 -11.37
CA LEU A 58 6.16 4.73 -12.21
C LEU A 58 5.78 3.46 -11.45
N GLN A 59 4.48 3.24 -11.32
CA GLN A 59 3.93 2.13 -10.54
C GLN A 59 3.00 1.29 -11.41
N ALA A 60 3.02 -0.02 -11.23
CA ALA A 60 2.13 -0.91 -11.97
C ALA A 60 1.73 -2.12 -11.12
N GLY A 61 0.52 -2.63 -11.34
CA GLY A 61 0.02 -3.80 -10.65
C GLY A 61 -0.84 -4.69 -11.54
N LEU A 62 -0.88 -5.97 -11.20
CA LEU A 62 -1.76 -6.97 -11.79
C LEU A 62 -2.34 -7.85 -10.68
N ASP A 63 -3.64 -8.07 -10.70
CA ASP A 63 -4.38 -8.89 -9.77
C ASP A 63 -5.20 -9.94 -10.49
N TYR A 64 -5.18 -11.16 -10.00
CA TYR A 64 -6.09 -12.21 -10.44
C TYR A 64 -6.92 -12.69 -9.25
N ALA A 65 -8.20 -12.35 -9.27
CA ALA A 65 -9.17 -12.75 -8.27
C ALA A 65 -9.89 -14.04 -8.70
N PHE A 66 -9.79 -15.07 -7.85
CA PHE A 66 -10.55 -16.31 -8.01
C PHE A 66 -11.96 -16.17 -7.42
N GLN A 67 -12.93 -16.94 -7.92
CA GLN A 67 -14.31 -16.88 -7.43
C GLN A 67 -14.51 -17.32 -5.97
N ASN A 68 -13.52 -17.99 -5.38
CA ASN A 68 -13.59 -18.53 -4.03
C ASN A 68 -13.05 -17.57 -2.95
N GLY A 69 -12.79 -16.30 -3.31
CA GLY A 69 -12.25 -15.28 -2.40
C GLY A 69 -10.73 -15.19 -2.34
N PHE A 70 -10.00 -16.14 -2.95
CA PHE A 70 -8.56 -16.02 -3.09
C PHE A 70 -8.19 -15.03 -4.20
N SER A 71 -7.07 -14.36 -4.05
CA SER A 71 -6.42 -13.60 -5.11
C SER A 71 -4.91 -13.75 -5.04
N VAL A 72 -4.27 -13.55 -6.17
CA VAL A 72 -2.81 -13.42 -6.28
C VAL A 72 -2.54 -12.16 -7.07
N GLY A 73 -1.48 -11.47 -6.73
CA GLY A 73 -1.15 -10.24 -7.40
C GLY A 73 0.33 -9.90 -7.34
N TYR A 74 0.63 -8.90 -8.12
CA TYR A 74 1.93 -8.27 -8.21
C TYR A 74 1.72 -6.76 -8.26
N TRP A 75 2.59 -6.04 -7.56
CA TRP A 75 2.75 -4.60 -7.69
C TRP A 75 4.23 -4.26 -7.75
N GLY A 76 4.58 -3.13 -8.35
CA GLY A 76 5.94 -2.65 -8.35
C GLY A 76 6.04 -1.16 -8.61
N SER A 77 7.14 -0.56 -8.17
CA SER A 77 7.44 0.86 -8.28
C SER A 77 8.91 1.10 -8.58
N THR A 78 9.18 2.14 -9.37
CA THR A 78 10.53 2.69 -9.46
C THR A 78 10.90 3.37 -8.15
N LEU A 79 12.19 3.27 -7.76
CA LEU A 79 12.81 3.93 -6.62
C LEU A 79 13.91 4.86 -7.10
N ASP A 80 14.25 5.88 -6.33
CA ASP A 80 15.38 6.78 -6.55
C ASP A 80 16.64 6.38 -5.76
N TYR A 81 16.64 5.16 -5.22
CA TYR A 81 17.77 4.56 -4.50
C TYR A 81 17.86 3.05 -4.75
N ASP A 82 19.01 2.45 -4.43
CA ASP A 82 19.19 1.00 -4.36
C ASP A 82 19.40 0.58 -2.90
N PRO A 83 18.57 -0.32 -2.33
CA PRO A 83 18.66 -0.71 -0.92
C PRO A 83 19.97 -1.40 -0.51
N SER A 84 20.81 -1.79 -1.47
CA SER A 84 22.07 -2.50 -1.24
C SER A 84 23.33 -1.74 -1.69
N ASP A 85 23.19 -0.62 -2.40
CA ASP A 85 24.30 0.17 -2.94
C ASP A 85 23.98 1.66 -2.91
N GLU A 86 24.47 2.36 -1.89
CA GLU A 86 24.25 3.79 -1.67
C GLU A 86 24.82 4.70 -2.80
N ASN A 87 25.62 4.15 -3.72
CA ASN A 87 26.15 4.89 -4.85
C ASN A 87 25.23 4.86 -6.09
N LYS A 88 24.11 4.15 -6.00
CA LYS A 88 23.10 4.10 -7.06
C LYS A 88 21.88 4.93 -6.69
N ASP A 89 21.42 5.71 -7.65
CA ASP A 89 20.28 6.63 -7.57
C ASP A 89 19.02 6.08 -8.26
N HIS A 90 18.92 4.77 -8.40
CA HIS A 90 17.78 4.10 -9.01
C HIS A 90 17.63 2.68 -8.51
N GLY A 91 16.39 2.25 -8.37
CA GLY A 91 16.03 0.89 -7.98
C GLY A 91 14.63 0.52 -8.44
N PHE A 92 14.20 -0.65 -8.08
CA PHE A 92 12.84 -1.10 -8.34
C PHE A 92 12.36 -2.04 -7.22
N GLU A 93 11.15 -1.75 -6.70
CA GLU A 93 10.46 -2.58 -5.73
C GLU A 93 9.46 -3.49 -6.44
N HIS A 94 9.44 -4.76 -6.03
CA HIS A 94 8.52 -5.78 -6.50
C HIS A 94 7.81 -6.41 -5.31
N ASP A 95 6.49 -6.31 -5.29
CA ASP A 95 5.63 -6.91 -4.28
C ASP A 95 4.83 -8.04 -4.89
N PHE A 96 5.02 -9.25 -4.38
CA PHE A 96 4.22 -10.42 -4.72
C PHE A 96 3.32 -10.75 -3.55
N TYR A 97 2.03 -10.91 -3.79
CA TYR A 97 1.09 -11.18 -2.71
C TYR A 97 0.06 -12.25 -3.05
N VAL A 98 -0.41 -12.87 -2.00
CA VAL A 98 -1.57 -13.76 -2.00
C VAL A 98 -2.54 -13.26 -0.94
N ALA A 99 -3.82 -13.19 -1.27
CA ALA A 99 -4.84 -12.74 -0.34
C ALA A 99 -6.06 -13.66 -0.35
N TYR A 100 -6.79 -13.59 0.75
CA TYR A 100 -8.12 -14.15 0.88
C TYR A 100 -9.03 -13.11 1.52
N GLY A 101 -10.18 -12.85 0.89
CA GLY A 101 -11.16 -11.91 1.43
C GLY A 101 -12.56 -12.24 0.98
N GLN A 102 -13.53 -11.81 1.78
CA GLN A 102 -14.95 -11.98 1.50
C GLN A 102 -15.80 -10.90 2.15
N ASP A 103 -16.98 -10.69 1.60
CA ASP A 103 -18.04 -9.93 2.26
C ASP A 103 -18.65 -10.79 3.38
N ILE A 104 -18.73 -10.22 4.59
CA ILE A 104 -19.47 -10.79 5.72
C ILE A 104 -20.95 -10.53 5.54
N ASN A 105 -21.29 -9.34 5.06
CA ASN A 105 -22.61 -8.86 4.71
C ASN A 105 -22.50 -7.60 3.82
N PRO A 106 -23.60 -6.95 3.37
CA PRO A 106 -23.53 -5.79 2.49
C PRO A 106 -22.75 -4.59 3.01
N ASP A 107 -22.50 -4.50 4.30
CA ASP A 107 -21.81 -3.38 4.94
C ASP A 107 -20.38 -3.74 5.38
N TRP A 108 -20.06 -5.02 5.57
CA TRP A 108 -18.80 -5.48 6.13
C TRP A 108 -18.08 -6.46 5.22
N SER A 109 -16.78 -6.24 5.04
CA SER A 109 -15.87 -7.19 4.38
C SER A 109 -14.56 -7.31 5.15
N TYR A 110 -13.82 -8.38 4.90
CA TYR A 110 -12.48 -8.57 5.44
C TYR A 110 -11.53 -9.11 4.38
N LYS A 111 -10.25 -8.87 4.61
CA LYS A 111 -9.14 -9.42 3.81
C LYS A 111 -7.98 -9.78 4.71
N VAL A 112 -7.30 -10.88 4.38
CA VAL A 112 -5.98 -11.24 4.90
C VAL A 112 -5.05 -11.41 3.71
N GLN A 113 -3.87 -10.80 3.76
CA GLN A 113 -2.90 -10.82 2.66
C GLN A 113 -1.51 -11.08 3.21
N GLY A 114 -0.76 -11.95 2.57
CA GLY A 114 0.67 -12.10 2.78
C GLY A 114 1.42 -11.49 1.60
N THR A 115 2.41 -10.64 1.87
CA THR A 115 3.22 -9.95 0.86
C THR A 115 4.69 -10.29 1.03
N ALA A 116 5.36 -10.50 -0.09
CA ALA A 116 6.82 -10.57 -0.19
C ALA A 116 7.32 -9.33 -0.95
N TYR A 117 8.14 -8.53 -0.28
CA TYR A 117 8.81 -7.35 -0.84
C TYR A 117 10.18 -7.77 -1.36
N TYR A 118 10.44 -7.55 -2.62
CA TYR A 118 11.70 -7.85 -3.27
C TYR A 118 12.22 -6.61 -4.00
N TYR A 119 13.45 -6.24 -3.74
CA TYR A 119 14.11 -5.11 -4.39
C TYR A 119 15.06 -5.63 -5.47
N GLN A 120 14.93 -5.09 -6.69
CA GLN A 120 15.87 -5.38 -7.76
C GLN A 120 17.28 -4.96 -7.32
N ASP A 121 18.27 -5.81 -7.64
CA ASP A 121 19.66 -5.63 -7.22
C ASP A 121 19.86 -5.57 -5.69
N GLY A 122 18.80 -5.81 -4.91
CA GLY A 122 18.86 -5.95 -3.46
C GLY A 122 19.70 -7.17 -3.05
N GLY A 123 19.81 -7.42 -1.75
CA GLY A 123 20.64 -8.53 -1.32
C GLY A 123 20.79 -8.61 0.19
N THR A 124 21.99 -8.36 0.67
CA THR A 124 22.29 -8.35 2.11
C THR A 124 23.02 -7.06 2.43
N VAL A 125 22.44 -6.27 3.33
CA VAL A 125 23.07 -5.12 3.96
C VAL A 125 23.94 -5.61 5.10
N TYR A 126 25.15 -5.07 5.23
CA TYR A 126 26.11 -5.37 6.29
C TYR A 126 26.44 -4.09 7.04
N SER A 127 26.55 -4.19 8.37
CA SER A 127 27.08 -3.12 9.21
C SER A 127 28.58 -3.29 9.44
N GLU A 128 29.23 -2.25 9.94
CA GLU A 128 30.64 -2.30 10.39
C GLU A 128 30.86 -3.28 11.54
N ASP A 129 29.86 -3.48 12.40
CA ASP A 129 29.89 -4.39 13.54
C ASP A 129 29.68 -5.87 13.16
N GLY A 130 29.38 -6.14 11.88
CA GLY A 130 29.24 -7.49 11.34
C GLY A 130 27.81 -8.04 11.33
N ASP A 131 26.82 -7.25 11.74
CA ASP A 131 25.43 -7.59 11.57
C ASP A 131 25.06 -7.58 10.10
N LYS A 132 24.02 -8.35 9.75
CA LYS A 132 23.56 -8.47 8.38
C LYS A 132 22.06 -8.66 8.33
N ARG A 133 21.41 -7.97 7.38
CA ARG A 133 19.98 -8.09 7.11
C ARG A 133 19.72 -8.22 5.62
N LYS A 134 18.66 -8.95 5.27
CA LYS A 134 18.19 -9.03 3.89
C LYS A 134 17.38 -7.80 3.54
N THR A 135 17.45 -7.36 2.28
CA THR A 135 16.54 -6.35 1.74
C THR A 135 15.14 -6.93 1.47
N THR A 136 15.05 -8.25 1.21
CA THR A 136 13.75 -8.93 1.05
C THR A 136 13.01 -9.00 2.38
N ALA A 137 11.74 -8.59 2.37
CA ALA A 137 10.88 -8.57 3.53
C ALA A 137 9.58 -9.33 3.31
N PHE A 138 8.89 -9.66 4.40
CA PHE A 138 7.61 -10.35 4.36
C PHE A 138 6.69 -9.78 5.42
N ASP A 139 5.43 -9.53 5.07
CA ASP A 139 4.40 -9.16 6.04
C ASP A 139 3.11 -9.97 5.88
N VAL A 140 2.25 -9.84 6.89
CA VAL A 140 0.85 -10.23 6.82
C VAL A 140 0.00 -9.04 7.19
N LEU A 141 -0.92 -8.69 6.31
CA LEU A 141 -1.93 -7.65 6.48
C LEU A 141 -3.28 -8.31 6.82
N GLY A 142 -3.95 -7.81 7.85
CA GLY A 142 -5.37 -8.02 8.12
C GLY A 142 -6.14 -6.72 7.90
N GLU A 143 -7.26 -6.79 7.20
CA GLU A 143 -8.10 -5.64 6.87
C GLU A 143 -9.57 -5.94 7.21
N LEU A 144 -10.25 -4.96 7.78
CA LEU A 144 -11.69 -4.97 8.04
C LEU A 144 -12.30 -3.69 7.49
N ALA A 145 -13.23 -3.82 6.55
CA ALA A 145 -13.94 -2.69 5.99
C ALA A 145 -15.40 -2.65 6.50
N TYR A 146 -15.86 -1.44 6.83
CA TYR A 146 -17.25 -1.13 7.13
C TYR A 146 -17.70 0.02 6.25
N LYS A 147 -18.47 -0.27 5.21
CA LYS A 147 -18.86 0.68 4.17
C LYS A 147 -17.61 1.38 3.58
N ASP A 148 -17.48 2.68 3.83
CA ASP A 148 -16.42 3.52 3.30
C ASP A 148 -15.23 3.68 4.27
N LEU A 149 -15.29 3.02 5.46
CA LEU A 149 -14.20 3.00 6.45
C LEU A 149 -13.46 1.68 6.36
N THR A 150 -12.14 1.74 6.26
CA THR A 150 -11.24 0.58 6.29
C THR A 150 -10.28 0.71 7.48
N LEU A 151 -10.14 -0.36 8.26
CA LEU A 151 -9.14 -0.50 9.31
C LEU A 151 -8.20 -1.63 8.92
N ALA A 152 -6.90 -1.43 9.07
CA ALA A 152 -5.92 -2.44 8.75
C ALA A 152 -4.78 -2.52 9.77
N ALA A 153 -4.20 -3.71 9.87
CA ALA A 153 -2.99 -3.98 10.63
C ALA A 153 -2.07 -4.88 9.80
N SER A 154 -0.82 -4.45 9.61
CA SER A 154 0.24 -5.22 8.96
C SER A 154 1.30 -5.58 9.99
N VAL A 155 1.81 -6.80 9.93
CA VAL A 155 2.86 -7.31 10.84
C VAL A 155 4.01 -7.87 10.02
N MET A 156 5.22 -7.36 10.25
CA MET A 156 6.44 -7.87 9.63
C MET A 156 6.77 -9.26 10.19
N LEU A 157 7.01 -10.24 9.31
CA LEU A 157 7.25 -11.63 9.68
C LEU A 157 8.72 -11.98 9.87
N ALA A 158 9.62 -11.20 9.30
CA ALA A 158 11.06 -11.43 9.35
C ALA A 158 11.82 -10.10 9.50
N ASP A 159 13.03 -10.19 10.06
CA ASP A 159 13.95 -9.07 10.10
C ASP A 159 14.42 -8.75 8.68
N ALA A 160 14.32 -7.47 8.30
CA ALA A 160 14.78 -6.92 7.03
C ALA A 160 15.67 -5.70 7.27
N SER A 161 16.31 -5.18 6.25
CA SER A 161 17.21 -4.01 6.37
C SER A 161 16.49 -2.75 6.84
N PHE A 162 15.18 -2.69 6.76
CA PHE A 162 14.35 -1.54 7.12
C PHE A 162 13.30 -1.84 8.20
N ALA A 163 13.18 -3.09 8.66
CA ALA A 163 12.14 -3.49 9.62
C ALA A 163 12.58 -4.67 10.50
N ASN A 164 12.01 -4.74 11.69
CA ASN A 164 12.14 -5.86 12.61
C ASN A 164 10.96 -6.82 12.49
N ALA A 165 11.20 -8.12 12.64
CA ALA A 165 10.11 -9.08 12.80
C ALA A 165 9.24 -8.68 14.01
N GLY A 166 7.92 -8.62 13.80
CA GLY A 166 6.96 -8.15 14.81
C GLY A 166 6.72 -6.64 14.80
N ASP A 167 7.35 -5.86 13.94
CA ASP A 167 6.93 -4.49 13.68
C ASP A 167 5.49 -4.49 13.15
N VAL A 168 4.64 -3.63 13.69
CA VAL A 168 3.23 -3.51 13.31
C VAL A 168 2.94 -2.12 12.75
N TYR A 169 2.22 -2.06 11.65
CA TYR A 169 1.64 -0.82 11.15
C TYR A 169 0.12 -0.89 11.22
N LEU A 170 -0.48 0.07 11.90
CA LEU A 170 -1.94 0.22 12.02
C LEU A 170 -2.37 1.38 11.13
N SER A 171 -3.47 1.20 10.39
CA SER A 171 -4.04 2.27 9.59
C SER A 171 -5.56 2.30 9.62
N ALA A 172 -6.10 3.49 9.39
CA ALA A 172 -7.51 3.73 9.16
C ALA A 172 -7.64 4.62 7.91
N ALA A 173 -8.57 4.29 7.01
CA ALA A 173 -8.85 5.04 5.80
C ALA A 173 -10.36 5.23 5.63
N TYR A 174 -10.75 6.39 5.12
CA TYR A 174 -12.14 6.72 4.86
C TYR A 174 -12.26 7.47 3.54
N SER A 175 -13.21 7.05 2.69
CA SER A 175 -13.49 7.67 1.40
C SER A 175 -14.93 8.19 1.38
N TYR A 176 -15.13 9.40 0.87
CA TYR A 176 -16.44 10.03 0.79
C TYR A 176 -16.71 10.57 -0.61
N ALA A 177 -17.81 10.12 -1.20
CA ALA A 177 -18.24 10.58 -2.53
C ALA A 177 -18.71 12.02 -2.50
N LEU A 178 -18.11 12.87 -3.33
CA LEU A 178 -18.46 14.26 -3.53
C LEU A 178 -19.21 14.45 -4.87
N PRO A 179 -19.92 15.58 -5.06
CA PRO A 179 -20.53 15.89 -6.36
C PRO A 179 -19.53 15.90 -7.51
N GLN A 180 -20.01 15.68 -8.74
CA GLN A 180 -19.24 15.73 -9.99
C GLN A 180 -18.13 14.67 -10.10
N ASN A 181 -18.33 13.48 -9.50
CA ASN A 181 -17.39 12.36 -9.50
C ASN A 181 -16.06 12.67 -8.82
N PHE A 182 -16.05 13.57 -7.85
CA PHE A 182 -14.94 13.70 -6.93
C PHE A 182 -15.08 12.74 -5.75
N MET A 183 -13.95 12.28 -5.21
CA MET A 183 -13.86 11.56 -3.94
C MET A 183 -12.97 12.36 -3.00
N LEU A 184 -13.40 12.52 -1.76
CA LEU A 184 -12.54 12.90 -0.65
C LEU A 184 -11.97 11.61 -0.05
N ASN A 185 -10.65 11.57 0.09
CA ASN A 185 -9.93 10.43 0.66
C ASN A 185 -9.15 10.90 1.88
N THR A 186 -9.25 10.18 2.98
CA THR A 186 -8.50 10.48 4.20
C THR A 186 -7.94 9.19 4.79
N SER A 187 -6.74 9.25 5.36
CA SER A 187 -6.17 8.15 6.12
C SER A 187 -5.25 8.63 7.22
N ALA A 188 -4.96 7.74 8.16
CA ALA A 188 -3.94 7.94 9.17
C ALA A 188 -3.30 6.60 9.52
N GLY A 189 -2.02 6.64 9.89
CA GLY A 189 -1.24 5.48 10.24
C GLY A 189 -0.32 5.69 11.44
N ALA A 190 -0.07 4.59 12.14
CA ALA A 190 0.84 4.55 13.28
C ALA A 190 1.66 3.26 13.26
N SER A 191 2.93 3.36 13.61
CA SER A 191 3.84 2.22 13.71
C SER A 191 4.08 1.85 15.16
N ILE A 192 4.16 0.54 15.42
CA ILE A 192 4.56 -0.07 16.68
C ILE A 192 5.76 -0.93 16.37
N TYR A 193 6.92 -0.56 16.88
CA TYR A 193 8.20 -1.19 16.57
C TYR A 193 8.63 -2.20 17.62
N ASN A 194 9.20 -3.30 17.20
CA ASN A 194 9.75 -4.33 18.06
C ASN A 194 11.25 -4.09 18.31
N SER A 195 11.58 -3.27 19.31
CA SER A 195 12.97 -2.95 19.69
C SER A 195 13.78 -4.12 20.21
N SER A 196 13.14 -5.26 20.57
CA SER A 196 13.85 -6.47 21.00
C SER A 196 14.66 -7.16 19.91
N ARG A 197 14.51 -6.73 18.67
CA ARG A 197 15.17 -7.23 17.46
C ARG A 197 16.22 -6.27 16.92
N ASP A 198 16.48 -5.17 17.62
CA ASP A 198 17.48 -4.18 17.20
C ASP A 198 18.87 -4.79 17.10
N ASP A 199 19.64 -4.27 16.15
CA ASP A 199 21.05 -4.57 15.91
C ASP A 199 21.73 -3.28 15.39
N SER A 200 22.94 -3.38 14.87
CA SER A 200 23.67 -2.19 14.36
C SER A 200 23.15 -1.66 13.00
N ILE A 201 22.19 -2.35 12.38
CA ILE A 201 21.51 -1.87 11.15
C ILE A 201 20.19 -1.17 11.49
N ILE A 202 19.46 -1.70 12.49
CA ILE A 202 18.17 -1.16 12.93
C ILE A 202 18.27 -0.74 14.40
N GLU A 203 18.05 0.54 14.66
CA GLU A 203 17.92 1.11 15.99
C GLU A 203 16.48 1.63 16.19
N THR A 204 15.87 1.34 17.33
CA THR A 204 14.55 1.83 17.71
C THR A 204 14.65 2.64 18.99
N LYS A 205 14.28 3.92 18.94
CA LYS A 205 14.22 4.81 20.12
C LYS A 205 12.78 5.03 20.61
N ASN A 206 11.80 4.85 19.69
CA ASN A 206 10.39 5.03 19.98
C ASN A 206 9.63 3.77 19.58
N ASP A 207 9.08 3.05 20.55
CA ASP A 207 8.33 1.82 20.26
C ASP A 207 6.98 2.10 19.57
N VAL A 208 6.41 3.30 19.72
CA VAL A 208 5.13 3.70 19.12
C VAL A 208 5.23 5.11 18.58
N VAL A 209 4.91 5.27 17.30
CA VAL A 209 4.89 6.59 16.66
C VAL A 209 3.63 6.77 15.81
N PHE A 210 3.16 8.01 15.71
CA PHE A 210 2.31 8.43 14.61
C PHE A 210 3.19 8.52 13.36
N SER A 211 2.81 7.84 12.26
CA SER A 211 3.63 7.77 11.05
C SER A 211 3.17 8.78 10.00
N GLU A 212 1.87 8.86 9.74
CA GLU A 212 1.33 9.80 8.75
C GLU A 212 -0.16 10.05 8.96
N ALA A 213 -0.65 11.19 8.43
CA ALA A 213 -2.04 11.36 8.05
C ALA A 213 -2.10 11.91 6.62
N ARG A 214 -3.12 11.53 5.89
CA ARG A 214 -3.32 11.94 4.51
C ARG A 214 -4.73 12.47 4.29
N MET A 215 -4.85 13.56 3.53
CA MET A 215 -6.12 14.07 3.04
C MET A 215 -5.96 14.46 1.58
N GLY A 216 -6.81 13.93 0.72
CA GLY A 216 -6.74 14.21 -0.70
C GLY A 216 -8.08 14.17 -1.39
N VAL A 217 -8.06 14.62 -2.62
CA VAL A 217 -9.19 14.53 -3.53
C VAL A 217 -8.77 13.77 -4.78
N SER A 218 -9.66 12.95 -5.30
CA SER A 218 -9.47 12.30 -6.58
C SER A 218 -10.68 12.47 -7.47
N LYS A 219 -10.45 12.32 -8.77
CA LYS A 219 -11.49 12.42 -9.79
C LYS A 219 -11.24 11.46 -10.92
N GLU A 220 -12.25 10.67 -11.21
CA GLU A 220 -12.29 9.87 -12.44
C GLU A 220 -12.43 10.77 -13.66
N ILE A 221 -11.57 10.57 -14.66
CA ILE A 221 -11.62 11.26 -15.95
C ILE A 221 -12.52 10.42 -16.87
N ALA A 222 -13.71 10.94 -17.12
CA ALA A 222 -14.77 10.21 -17.84
C ALA A 222 -14.29 9.54 -19.12
N ASN A 223 -14.65 8.27 -19.30
CA ASN A 223 -14.38 7.43 -20.47
C ASN A 223 -12.89 7.14 -20.78
N THR A 224 -11.99 7.32 -19.81
CA THR A 224 -10.55 7.08 -20.04
C THR A 224 -9.98 5.92 -19.21
N GLY A 225 -10.66 5.48 -18.16
CA GLY A 225 -10.10 4.59 -17.13
C GLY A 225 -9.06 5.26 -16.25
N ALA A 226 -8.86 6.57 -16.41
CA ALA A 226 -7.89 7.34 -15.64
C ALA A 226 -8.55 8.02 -14.44
N THR A 227 -7.82 8.08 -13.34
CA THR A 227 -8.15 8.85 -12.14
C THR A 227 -6.99 9.77 -11.79
N ALA A 228 -7.26 11.07 -11.66
CA ALA A 228 -6.31 12.02 -11.14
C ALA A 228 -6.52 12.21 -9.65
N SER A 229 -5.44 12.32 -8.87
CA SER A 229 -5.47 12.58 -7.43
C SER A 229 -4.52 13.70 -7.04
N LEU A 230 -4.85 14.36 -5.94
CA LEU A 230 -4.01 15.32 -5.24
C LEU A 230 -4.17 15.09 -3.74
N ASP A 231 -3.08 14.75 -3.07
CA ASP A 231 -3.06 14.41 -1.66
C ASP A 231 -2.06 15.32 -0.92
N TYR A 232 -2.43 15.73 0.29
CA TYR A 232 -1.54 16.32 1.28
C TYR A 232 -1.27 15.28 2.35
N VAL A 233 0.00 14.97 2.58
CA VAL A 233 0.48 14.02 3.58
C VAL A 233 1.15 14.80 4.69
N VAL A 234 0.62 14.68 5.90
CA VAL A 234 1.26 15.19 7.11
C VAL A 234 2.21 14.11 7.59
N GLY A 235 3.49 14.43 7.62
CA GLY A 235 4.52 13.56 8.14
C GLY A 235 4.43 13.38 9.66
N GLY A 236 4.69 12.19 10.13
CA GLY A 236 4.83 11.86 11.54
C GLY A 236 6.29 11.64 11.90
N LYS A 237 6.58 10.49 12.54
CA LYS A 237 7.94 10.14 12.97
C LYS A 237 8.32 8.73 12.54
N ASP A 238 9.62 8.55 12.34
CA ASP A 238 10.22 7.24 12.18
C ASP A 238 10.52 6.56 13.55
N ARG A 239 11.15 5.39 13.48
CA ARG A 239 11.53 4.58 14.66
C ARG A 239 12.60 5.21 15.55
N VAL A 240 13.45 6.09 15.01
CA VAL A 240 14.48 6.80 15.80
C VAL A 240 13.98 8.15 16.30
N GLY A 241 12.76 8.56 15.94
CA GLY A 241 12.09 9.78 16.38
C GLY A 241 12.37 10.99 15.50
N GLU A 242 12.94 10.77 14.32
CA GLU A 242 13.10 11.80 13.30
C GLU A 242 11.74 12.11 12.65
N ASP A 243 11.51 13.38 12.35
CA ASP A 243 10.27 13.81 11.73
C ASP A 243 10.31 13.54 10.23
N PHE A 244 9.22 12.96 9.71
CA PHE A 244 8.97 12.96 8.26
C PHE A 244 8.44 14.33 7.84
N ASP A 245 8.90 14.83 6.70
CA ASP A 245 8.41 16.07 6.12
C ASP A 245 6.99 15.91 5.56
N ASP A 246 6.21 16.99 5.63
CA ASP A 246 4.92 17.07 4.94
C ASP A 246 5.13 17.02 3.42
N GLN A 247 4.25 16.28 2.72
CA GLN A 247 4.36 16.09 1.28
C GLN A 247 3.08 16.44 0.54
N VAL A 248 3.23 16.87 -0.72
CA VAL A 248 2.13 16.99 -1.68
C VAL A 248 2.34 15.94 -2.77
N VAL A 249 1.39 15.04 -2.90
CA VAL A 249 1.43 13.95 -3.88
C VAL A 249 0.37 14.18 -4.95
N PHE A 250 0.80 14.28 -6.20
CA PHE A 250 -0.06 14.28 -7.36
C PHE A 250 0.08 12.93 -8.08
N GLY A 251 -1.04 12.33 -8.44
CA GLY A 251 -1.09 11.03 -9.11
C GLY A 251 -2.03 11.02 -10.32
N LEU A 252 -1.65 10.21 -11.31
CA LEU A 252 -2.52 9.82 -12.41
C LEU A 252 -2.47 8.29 -12.50
N ASN A 253 -3.61 7.65 -12.22
CA ASN A 253 -3.75 6.19 -12.24
C ASN A 253 -4.69 5.76 -13.37
N PHE A 254 -4.31 4.70 -14.08
CA PHE A 254 -5.12 4.01 -15.08
C PHE A 254 -5.44 2.61 -14.57
N SER A 255 -6.72 2.21 -14.65
CA SER A 255 -7.18 0.87 -14.24
C SER A 255 -7.97 0.19 -15.36
N PHE A 256 -7.86 -1.13 -15.47
CA PHE A 256 -8.59 -1.96 -16.45
C PHE A 256 -8.96 -3.33 -15.87
#